data_19014cee1df1f745061a9e709c886f40
#
_entry.id   19014cee1df1f745061a9e709c886f40
#
_cell.length_a   1.000
_cell.length_b   1.000
_cell.length_c   1.000
_cell.angle_alpha   90.00
_cell.angle_beta   90.00
_cell.angle_gamma   90.00
#
_symmetry.space_group_name_H-M   'P 1'
#
loop_
_entity.id
_entity.type
_entity.pdbx_description
1 polymer ?
#
loop_
_entity_poly.entity_id
_entity_poly.type
_entity_poly.pdbx_seq_one_letter_code
_entity_poly.pdbx_strand_id
1 'polypeptide(L)'
;YAYSWIGYMCGYLRYYYPIEYLASCLDIFADDDKKTNEAVAYANKLRVTILPPKFGHANANYMPDKENNAIYKGMKSIKYMNSDIANELYDIAKSRTFDSFTDVLYAIKDADIGIDTRQMKSLIQLDFFDCFGNAKELLRVYNMFNDFFKKGEASSISKDKVEGNAIIKAIIEHHSIGVTKAGKPAKSYSQLDCRAVVQECEEYLLSLGIPDFSIKDKIEF
;
A
#
# COMPACT_ATOMS: atom_id res chain seq x y z
N TYR A 1 -20.28 -42.44 0.11
CA TYR A 1 -19.05 -42.34 0.93
C TYR A 1 -18.29 -41.05 0.71
N ALA A 2 -18.03 -40.61 -0.56
CA ALA A 2 -17.24 -39.42 -0.82
C ALA A 2 -17.84 -38.14 -0.23
N TYR A 3 -19.13 -37.90 -0.42
CA TYR A 3 -19.81 -36.72 0.12
C TYR A 3 -19.86 -36.69 1.67
N SER A 4 -20.01 -37.87 2.29
CA SER A 4 -19.99 -37.96 3.74
C SER A 4 -18.64 -37.63 4.32
N TRP A 5 -17.56 -38.01 3.63
CA TRP A 5 -16.20 -37.67 4.02
C TRP A 5 -15.92 -36.15 3.88
N ILE A 6 -16.36 -35.53 2.79
CA ILE A 6 -16.26 -34.08 2.59
C ILE A 6 -17.01 -33.34 3.69
N GLY A 7 -18.25 -33.76 4.00
CA GLY A 7 -19.04 -33.16 5.08
C GLY A 7 -18.35 -33.26 6.44
N TYR A 8 -17.75 -34.44 6.75
CA TYR A 8 -16.97 -34.62 7.96
C TYR A 8 -15.77 -33.70 8.03
N MET A 9 -14.98 -33.61 6.94
CA MET A 9 -13.80 -32.73 6.87
C MET A 9 -14.18 -31.25 7.02
N CYS A 10 -15.26 -30.81 6.39
CA CYS A 10 -15.76 -29.43 6.55
C CYS A 10 -16.17 -29.15 8.01
N GLY A 11 -16.88 -30.10 8.65
CA GLY A 11 -17.25 -30.01 10.06
C GLY A 11 -16.04 -29.95 10.99
N TYR A 12 -15.04 -30.82 10.72
CA TYR A 12 -13.79 -30.86 11.47
C TYR A 12 -13.02 -29.54 11.36
N LEU A 13 -12.80 -29.03 10.13
CA LEU A 13 -12.09 -27.77 9.90
C LEU A 13 -12.83 -26.59 10.52
N ARG A 14 -14.14 -26.54 10.38
CA ARG A 14 -14.98 -25.49 10.98
C ARG A 14 -14.89 -25.48 12.51
N TYR A 15 -14.72 -26.63 13.16
CA TYR A 15 -14.65 -26.74 14.61
C TYR A 15 -13.24 -26.42 15.13
N TYR A 16 -12.21 -27.01 14.55
CA TYR A 16 -10.83 -26.90 15.05
C TYR A 16 -10.03 -25.72 14.46
N TYR A 17 -10.43 -25.24 13.27
CA TYR A 17 -9.74 -24.17 12.53
C TYR A 17 -10.75 -23.14 11.99
N PRO A 18 -11.57 -22.52 12.87
CA PRO A 18 -12.71 -21.72 12.44
C PRO A 18 -12.31 -20.48 11.62
N ILE A 19 -11.19 -19.84 11.94
CA ILE A 19 -10.73 -18.60 11.27
C ILE A 19 -10.25 -18.93 9.86
N GLU A 20 -9.42 -19.97 9.70
CA GLU A 20 -8.92 -20.40 8.40
C GLU A 20 -10.04 -20.96 7.53
N TYR A 21 -10.97 -21.71 8.13
CA TYR A 21 -12.14 -22.20 7.42
C TYR A 21 -13.00 -21.04 6.89
N LEU A 22 -13.23 -20.02 7.72
CA LEU A 22 -13.97 -18.81 7.31
C LEU A 22 -13.24 -18.03 6.22
N ALA A 23 -11.94 -17.84 6.34
CA ALA A 23 -11.15 -17.17 5.30
C ALA A 23 -11.28 -17.89 3.96
N SER A 24 -11.16 -19.22 3.95
CA SER A 24 -11.37 -20.04 2.75
C SER A 24 -12.80 -19.94 2.20
N CYS A 25 -13.82 -19.90 3.07
CA CYS A 25 -15.20 -19.70 2.63
C CYS A 25 -15.41 -18.34 1.97
N LEU A 26 -14.83 -17.27 2.54
CA LEU A 26 -14.91 -15.92 1.99
C LEU A 26 -14.22 -15.82 0.62
N ASP A 27 -13.10 -16.51 0.42
CA ASP A 27 -12.45 -16.59 -0.90
C ASP A 27 -13.30 -17.33 -1.93
N ILE A 28 -13.86 -18.49 -1.55
CA ILE A 28 -14.65 -19.32 -2.48
C ILE A 28 -15.96 -18.63 -2.86
N PHE A 29 -16.56 -17.90 -1.93
CA PHE A 29 -17.85 -17.24 -2.12
C PHE A 29 -17.75 -15.76 -2.49
N ALA A 30 -16.56 -15.27 -2.85
CA ALA A 30 -16.32 -13.84 -3.13
C ALA A 30 -17.28 -13.26 -4.20
N ASP A 31 -17.72 -14.07 -5.16
CA ASP A 31 -18.64 -13.69 -6.24
C ASP A 31 -20.13 -13.97 -5.92
N ASP A 32 -20.44 -14.45 -4.70
CA ASP A 32 -21.80 -14.76 -4.24
C ASP A 32 -22.14 -13.95 -3.00
N ASP A 33 -22.76 -12.79 -3.18
CA ASP A 33 -23.12 -11.86 -2.09
C ASP A 33 -23.91 -12.52 -0.97
N LYS A 34 -24.82 -13.46 -1.26
CA LYS A 34 -25.61 -14.13 -0.25
C LYS A 34 -24.75 -14.98 0.66
N LYS A 35 -23.90 -15.83 0.06
CA LYS A 35 -23.00 -16.71 0.83
C LYS A 35 -21.92 -15.93 1.56
N THR A 36 -21.41 -14.87 0.95
CA THR A 36 -20.48 -13.95 1.62
C THR A 36 -21.11 -13.32 2.85
N ASN A 37 -22.34 -12.82 2.75
CA ASN A 37 -23.07 -12.26 3.89
C ASN A 37 -23.35 -13.31 4.98
N GLU A 38 -23.68 -14.55 4.60
CA GLU A 38 -23.83 -15.65 5.55
C GLU A 38 -22.50 -15.98 6.28
N ALA A 39 -21.38 -15.98 5.56
CA ALA A 39 -20.04 -16.17 6.14
C ALA A 39 -19.65 -15.02 7.08
N VAL A 40 -19.93 -13.78 6.70
CA VAL A 40 -19.74 -12.59 7.56
C VAL A 40 -20.60 -12.67 8.83
N ALA A 41 -21.88 -13.03 8.69
CA ALA A 41 -22.76 -13.22 9.84
C ALA A 41 -22.28 -14.33 10.78
N TYR A 42 -21.67 -15.38 10.23
CA TYR A 42 -21.07 -16.44 11.02
C TYR A 42 -19.77 -15.99 11.71
N ALA A 43 -18.92 -15.23 11.02
CA ALA A 43 -17.74 -14.61 11.62
C ALA A 43 -18.10 -13.76 12.83
N ASN A 44 -19.14 -12.93 12.73
CA ASN A 44 -19.63 -12.10 13.81
C ASN A 44 -20.10 -12.94 15.04
N LYS A 45 -20.76 -14.09 14.82
CA LYS A 45 -21.14 -15.01 15.90
C LYS A 45 -19.92 -15.59 16.63
N LEU A 46 -18.84 -15.82 15.92
CA LEU A 46 -17.57 -16.31 16.49
C LEU A 46 -16.69 -15.17 17.03
N ARG A 47 -17.16 -13.92 16.95
CA ARG A 47 -16.40 -12.71 17.30
C ARG A 47 -15.10 -12.56 16.49
N VAL A 48 -15.08 -13.08 15.27
CA VAL A 48 -13.99 -12.89 14.31
C VAL A 48 -14.23 -11.58 13.57
N THR A 49 -13.27 -10.68 13.64
CA THR A 49 -13.35 -9.38 12.98
C THR A 49 -12.85 -9.48 11.54
N ILE A 50 -13.60 -8.95 10.56
CA ILE A 50 -13.15 -8.85 9.18
C ILE A 50 -12.56 -7.45 8.99
N LEU A 51 -11.25 -7.40 8.73
CA LEU A 51 -10.47 -6.18 8.58
C LEU A 51 -10.25 -5.85 7.10
N PRO A 52 -10.10 -4.55 6.76
CA PRO A 52 -9.69 -4.16 5.42
C PRO A 52 -8.28 -4.69 5.11
N PRO A 53 -7.87 -4.76 3.82
CA PRO A 53 -6.53 -5.16 3.46
C PRO A 53 -5.51 -4.17 4.00
N LYS A 54 -4.42 -4.66 4.58
CA LYS A 54 -3.34 -3.86 5.17
C LYS A 54 -1.97 -4.36 4.69
N PHE A 55 -1.02 -3.43 4.54
CA PHE A 55 0.36 -3.75 4.16
C PHE A 55 0.99 -4.72 5.15
N GLY A 56 1.59 -5.78 4.64
CA GLY A 56 2.20 -6.85 5.45
C GLY A 56 1.22 -7.88 6.03
N HIS A 57 -0.10 -7.66 5.92
CA HIS A 57 -1.12 -8.58 6.41
C HIS A 57 -1.97 -9.21 5.31
N ALA A 58 -2.25 -8.49 4.23
CA ALA A 58 -3.11 -8.94 3.15
C ALA A 58 -2.30 -9.33 1.90
N ASN A 59 -2.67 -10.46 1.30
CA ASN A 59 -2.24 -10.86 -0.04
C ASN A 59 -3.45 -10.83 -1.01
N ALA A 60 -3.42 -11.63 -2.09
CA ALA A 60 -4.54 -11.73 -3.03
C ALA A 60 -5.81 -12.27 -2.37
N ASN A 61 -5.70 -13.22 -1.44
CA ASN A 61 -6.80 -13.93 -0.79
C ASN A 61 -7.07 -13.39 0.63
N TYR A 62 -8.17 -13.85 1.24
CA TYR A 62 -8.44 -13.57 2.65
C TYR A 62 -7.42 -14.23 3.55
N MET A 63 -6.79 -13.46 4.43
CA MET A 63 -5.71 -13.91 5.31
C MET A 63 -6.17 -14.03 6.76
N PRO A 64 -6.10 -15.24 7.36
CA PRO A 64 -6.44 -15.43 8.76
C PRO A 64 -5.36 -14.85 9.68
N ASP A 65 -5.79 -14.13 10.71
CA ASP A 65 -4.96 -13.64 11.81
C ASP A 65 -5.48 -14.24 13.12
N LYS A 66 -4.85 -15.33 13.55
CA LYS A 66 -5.25 -16.05 14.76
C LYS A 66 -4.97 -15.28 16.04
N GLU A 67 -3.90 -14.51 16.06
CA GLU A 67 -3.46 -13.78 17.25
C GLU A 67 -4.47 -12.71 17.63
N ASN A 68 -5.03 -12.04 16.62
CA ASN A 68 -6.01 -10.97 16.80
C ASN A 68 -7.47 -11.42 16.59
N ASN A 69 -7.72 -12.73 16.39
CA ASN A 69 -9.04 -13.27 16.06
C ASN A 69 -9.71 -12.51 14.91
N ALA A 70 -8.96 -12.31 13.84
CA ALA A 70 -9.36 -11.48 12.70
C ALA A 70 -9.08 -12.17 11.35
N ILE A 71 -9.70 -11.65 10.30
CA ILE A 71 -9.44 -12.04 8.91
C ILE A 71 -9.25 -10.76 8.11
N TYR A 72 -8.10 -10.60 7.46
CA TYR A 72 -7.88 -9.50 6.51
C TYR A 72 -8.49 -9.84 5.17
N LYS A 73 -9.20 -8.87 4.58
CA LYS A 73 -9.74 -9.01 3.21
C LYS A 73 -8.60 -9.15 2.22
N GLY A 74 -8.81 -10.02 1.22
CA GLY A 74 -7.89 -10.18 0.11
C GLY A 74 -7.91 -8.98 -0.85
N MET A 75 -6.75 -8.66 -1.42
CA MET A 75 -6.62 -7.54 -2.36
C MET A 75 -7.35 -7.77 -3.69
N LYS A 76 -7.71 -9.01 -4.04
CA LYS A 76 -8.61 -9.31 -5.19
C LYS A 76 -9.94 -8.58 -5.12
N SER A 77 -10.43 -8.26 -3.92
CA SER A 77 -11.69 -7.52 -3.73
C SER A 77 -11.58 -6.04 -4.13
N ILE A 78 -10.35 -5.54 -4.32
CA ILE A 78 -10.09 -4.18 -4.76
C ILE A 78 -10.19 -4.11 -6.28
N LYS A 79 -11.01 -3.19 -6.78
CA LYS A 79 -11.18 -2.98 -8.21
C LYS A 79 -9.84 -2.72 -8.91
N TYR A 80 -9.62 -3.38 -10.04
CA TYR A 80 -8.41 -3.33 -10.86
C TYR A 80 -7.16 -3.99 -10.25
N MET A 81 -7.23 -4.59 -9.06
CA MET A 81 -6.11 -5.32 -8.48
C MET A 81 -6.07 -6.76 -9.00
N ASN A 82 -4.92 -7.20 -9.49
CA ASN A 82 -4.69 -8.60 -9.86
C ASN A 82 -3.99 -9.37 -8.72
N SER A 83 -4.05 -10.71 -8.83
CA SER A 83 -3.48 -11.58 -7.80
C SER A 83 -1.96 -11.52 -7.74
N ASP A 84 -1.29 -11.32 -8.88
CA ASP A 84 0.16 -11.34 -8.97
C ASP A 84 0.75 -10.12 -8.26
N ILE A 85 0.26 -8.92 -8.58
CA ILE A 85 0.64 -7.67 -7.90
C ILE A 85 0.38 -7.76 -6.39
N ALA A 86 -0.77 -8.33 -6.00
CA ALA A 86 -1.13 -8.47 -4.59
C ALA A 86 -0.16 -9.38 -3.83
N ASN A 87 0.24 -10.51 -4.43
CA ASN A 87 1.20 -11.43 -3.84
C ASN A 87 2.62 -10.83 -3.81
N GLU A 88 3.04 -10.17 -4.88
CA GLU A 88 4.34 -9.48 -4.94
C GLU A 88 4.46 -8.38 -3.88
N LEU A 89 3.40 -7.58 -3.67
CA LEU A 89 3.35 -6.59 -2.59
C LEU A 89 3.43 -7.23 -1.20
N TYR A 90 2.77 -8.37 -1.01
CA TYR A 90 2.85 -9.11 0.24
C TYR A 90 4.25 -9.68 0.48
N ASP A 91 4.89 -10.24 -0.55
CA ASP A 91 6.25 -10.78 -0.47
C ASP A 91 7.27 -9.68 -0.16
N ILE A 92 7.15 -8.50 -0.78
CA ILE A 92 7.95 -7.32 -0.40
C ILE A 92 7.76 -6.98 1.06
N ALA A 93 6.52 -6.87 1.53
CA ALA A 93 6.22 -6.52 2.91
C ALA A 93 6.78 -7.53 3.93
N LYS A 94 6.93 -8.81 3.53
CA LYS A 94 7.51 -9.88 4.36
C LYS A 94 9.03 -10.00 4.24
N SER A 95 9.63 -9.47 3.18
CA SER A 95 11.07 -9.61 2.93
C SER A 95 11.95 -8.84 3.93
N ARG A 96 11.46 -7.69 4.40
CA ARG A 96 12.15 -6.82 5.37
C ARG A 96 11.15 -5.87 6.06
N THR A 97 11.61 -5.22 7.14
CA THR A 97 10.92 -4.08 7.73
C THR A 97 11.19 -2.82 6.92
N PHE A 98 10.23 -1.92 6.90
CA PHE A 98 10.30 -0.64 6.21
C PHE A 98 10.09 0.48 7.22
N ASP A 99 10.97 1.47 7.20
CA ASP A 99 10.93 2.60 8.14
C ASP A 99 10.13 3.79 7.57
N SER A 100 9.96 3.85 6.25
CA SER A 100 9.26 4.93 5.55
C SER A 100 8.44 4.42 4.36
N PHE A 101 7.45 5.22 3.94
CA PHE A 101 6.66 4.90 2.77
C PHE A 101 7.47 4.99 1.47
N THR A 102 8.40 5.95 1.38
CA THR A 102 9.30 6.07 0.22
C THR A 102 10.21 4.86 0.07
N ASP A 103 10.60 4.22 1.17
CA ASP A 103 11.37 2.97 1.15
C ASP A 103 10.57 1.82 0.51
N VAL A 104 9.25 1.76 0.79
CA VAL A 104 8.34 0.81 0.12
C VAL A 104 8.23 1.12 -1.37
N LEU A 105 8.11 2.40 -1.75
CA LEU A 105 8.03 2.81 -3.15
C LEU A 105 9.30 2.45 -3.94
N TYR A 106 10.47 2.61 -3.33
CA TYR A 106 11.73 2.15 -3.92
C TYR A 106 11.76 0.63 -4.07
N ALA A 107 11.36 -0.12 -3.05
CA ALA A 107 11.31 -1.59 -3.13
C ALA A 107 10.38 -2.09 -4.25
N ILE A 108 9.22 -1.46 -4.42
CA ILE A 108 8.29 -1.74 -5.52
C ILE A 108 8.94 -1.48 -6.89
N LYS A 109 9.69 -0.39 -7.02
CA LYS A 109 10.42 -0.06 -8.25
C LYS A 109 11.59 -0.99 -8.52
N ASP A 110 12.36 -1.33 -7.49
CA ASP A 110 13.51 -2.22 -7.59
C ASP A 110 13.09 -3.66 -7.96
N ALA A 111 11.91 -4.10 -7.49
CA ALA A 111 11.31 -5.39 -7.83
C ALA A 111 10.57 -5.40 -9.17
N ASP A 112 10.48 -4.26 -9.87
CA ASP A 112 9.75 -4.06 -11.14
C ASP A 112 8.29 -4.53 -11.09
N ILE A 113 7.62 -4.33 -9.94
CA ILE A 113 6.21 -4.68 -9.78
C ILE A 113 5.37 -3.80 -10.70
N GLY A 114 4.58 -4.43 -11.55
CA GLY A 114 3.76 -3.79 -12.57
C GLY A 114 2.54 -3.04 -12.04
N ILE A 115 2.61 -2.45 -10.84
CA ILE A 115 1.53 -1.65 -10.26
C ILE A 115 1.43 -0.29 -10.94
N ASP A 116 0.25 0.07 -11.41
CA ASP A 116 0.01 1.35 -12.04
C ASP A 116 -0.32 2.46 -11.02
N THR A 117 -0.29 3.72 -11.50
CA THR A 117 -0.57 4.90 -10.66
C THR A 117 -1.99 4.87 -10.08
N ARG A 118 -2.97 4.30 -10.78
CA ARG A 118 -4.36 4.22 -10.34
C ARG A 118 -4.52 3.20 -9.22
N GLN A 119 -3.92 2.03 -9.40
CA GLN A 119 -3.90 0.97 -8.38
C GLN A 119 -3.23 1.46 -7.10
N MET A 120 -2.06 2.10 -7.21
CA MET A 120 -1.34 2.64 -6.06
C MET A 120 -2.16 3.71 -5.31
N LYS A 121 -2.78 4.64 -6.04
CA LYS A 121 -3.66 5.65 -5.42
C LYS A 121 -4.86 5.01 -4.72
N SER A 122 -5.47 3.98 -5.31
CA SER A 122 -6.57 3.26 -4.68
C SER A 122 -6.13 2.56 -3.39
N LEU A 123 -4.94 1.95 -3.35
CA LEU A 123 -4.40 1.35 -2.13
C LEU A 123 -4.17 2.40 -1.02
N ILE A 124 -3.58 3.54 -1.38
CA ILE A 124 -3.36 4.65 -0.42
C ILE A 124 -4.70 5.14 0.14
N GLN A 125 -5.70 5.35 -0.70
CA GLN A 125 -7.03 5.84 -0.30
C GLN A 125 -7.81 4.85 0.58
N LEU A 126 -7.55 3.54 0.40
CA LEU A 126 -8.11 2.47 1.23
C LEU A 126 -7.34 2.24 2.55
N ASP A 127 -6.44 3.15 2.91
CA ASP A 127 -5.60 3.03 4.10
C ASP A 127 -4.76 1.74 4.15
N PHE A 128 -4.37 1.20 2.98
CA PHE A 128 -3.54 -0.01 2.91
C PHE A 128 -2.18 0.20 3.57
N PHE A 129 -1.63 1.41 3.47
CA PHE A 129 -0.32 1.81 4.00
C PHE A 129 -0.43 2.66 5.28
N ASP A 130 -1.49 2.55 6.06
CA ASP A 130 -1.75 3.38 7.24
C ASP A 130 -0.66 3.31 8.33
N CYS A 131 0.16 2.27 8.32
CA CYS A 131 1.32 2.15 9.20
C CYS A 131 2.40 3.25 8.97
N PHE A 132 2.38 3.94 7.82
CA PHE A 132 3.34 5.00 7.47
C PHE A 132 2.75 6.41 7.58
N GLY A 133 1.43 6.57 7.67
CA GLY A 133 0.75 7.85 7.74
C GLY A 133 -0.68 7.79 7.22
N ASN A 134 -1.40 8.90 7.26
CA ASN A 134 -2.76 8.96 6.73
C ASN A 134 -2.79 9.03 5.19
N ALA A 135 -3.91 8.64 4.58
CA ALA A 135 -4.05 8.54 3.13
C ALA A 135 -3.73 9.84 2.39
N LYS A 136 -4.10 10.98 2.96
CA LYS A 136 -3.88 12.30 2.31
C LYS A 136 -2.41 12.72 2.34
N GLU A 137 -1.72 12.42 3.42
CA GLU A 137 -0.26 12.63 3.55
C GLU A 137 0.49 11.72 2.57
N LEU A 138 0.20 10.41 2.61
CA LEU A 138 0.83 9.43 1.74
C LEU A 138 0.57 9.70 0.25
N LEU A 139 -0.59 10.23 -0.11
CA LEU A 139 -0.87 10.61 -1.50
C LEU A 139 0.02 11.78 -1.94
N ARG A 140 0.33 12.72 -1.06
CA ARG A 140 1.28 13.81 -1.34
C ARG A 140 2.70 13.29 -1.50
N VAL A 141 3.13 12.40 -0.60
CA VAL A 141 4.43 11.74 -0.70
C VAL A 141 4.54 10.96 -2.02
N TYR A 142 3.50 10.21 -2.40
CA TYR A 142 3.47 9.46 -3.65
C TYR A 142 3.56 10.38 -4.90
N ASN A 143 2.84 11.50 -4.89
CA ASN A 143 2.90 12.46 -6.00
C ASN A 143 4.29 13.09 -6.09
N MET A 144 4.88 13.51 -4.97
CA MET A 144 6.25 14.03 -4.90
C MET A 144 7.26 13.01 -5.41
N PHE A 145 7.16 11.76 -4.97
CA PHE A 145 8.01 10.66 -5.43
C PHE A 145 7.94 10.50 -6.95
N ASN A 146 6.75 10.46 -7.54
CA ASN A 146 6.59 10.34 -8.99
C ASN A 146 7.09 11.57 -9.77
N ASP A 147 7.04 12.75 -9.18
CA ASP A 147 7.58 13.96 -9.78
C ASP A 147 9.11 13.95 -9.85
N PHE A 148 9.75 13.36 -8.86
CA PHE A 148 11.21 13.33 -8.72
C PHE A 148 11.83 12.04 -9.28
N PHE A 149 11.11 10.92 -9.17
CA PHE A 149 11.57 9.62 -9.68
C PHE A 149 11.25 9.49 -11.17
N LYS A 150 12.27 9.55 -12.01
CA LYS A 150 12.21 9.12 -13.41
C LYS A 150 12.90 7.77 -13.56
N LYS A 151 12.60 7.03 -14.62
CA LYS A 151 13.19 5.71 -14.93
C LYS A 151 14.67 5.66 -14.55
N GLY A 152 15.00 4.86 -13.55
CA GLY A 152 16.30 4.86 -12.91
C GLY A 152 16.36 5.85 -11.74
N GLU A 153 17.50 6.08 -11.18
CA GLU A 153 17.68 7.08 -10.11
C GLU A 153 17.36 8.47 -10.63
N ALA A 154 16.61 9.26 -9.85
CA ALA A 154 16.26 10.63 -10.20
C ALA A 154 17.51 11.50 -10.18
N SER A 155 18.32 11.45 -11.24
CA SER A 155 19.58 12.18 -11.34
C SER A 155 19.41 13.68 -11.53
N SER A 156 18.21 14.15 -11.92
CA SER A 156 17.95 15.58 -12.08
C SER A 156 16.48 15.94 -11.87
N ILE A 157 16.22 17.02 -11.13
CA ILE A 157 14.89 17.57 -10.86
C ILE A 157 14.78 18.94 -11.54
N SER A 158 13.73 19.16 -12.35
CA SER A 158 13.48 20.47 -12.99
C SER A 158 13.15 21.52 -11.95
N LYS A 159 13.72 22.72 -12.08
CA LYS A 159 13.47 23.86 -11.16
C LYS A 159 12.00 24.26 -11.13
N ASP A 160 11.33 24.19 -12.28
CA ASP A 160 9.91 24.55 -12.43
C ASP A 160 8.97 23.69 -11.53
N LYS A 161 9.37 22.44 -11.25
CA LYS A 161 8.59 21.53 -10.39
C LYS A 161 8.71 21.85 -8.89
N VAL A 162 9.66 22.67 -8.51
CA VAL A 162 10.06 22.92 -7.11
C VAL A 162 9.72 24.35 -6.69
N GLU A 163 9.44 25.26 -7.62
CA GLU A 163 9.16 26.68 -7.33
C GLU A 163 7.96 26.93 -6.41
N GLY A 164 7.02 25.96 -6.30
CA GLY A 164 5.82 26.10 -5.48
C GLY A 164 6.01 25.84 -3.98
N ASN A 165 7.18 25.31 -3.54
CA ASN A 165 7.42 24.98 -2.12
C ASN A 165 8.86 25.31 -1.71
N ALA A 166 9.02 26.38 -0.95
CA ALA A 166 10.33 26.88 -0.52
C ALA A 166 11.15 25.87 0.31
N ILE A 167 10.48 25.03 1.13
CA ILE A 167 11.16 24.06 1.99
C ILE A 167 11.66 22.87 1.17
N ILE A 168 10.80 22.32 0.29
CA ILE A 168 11.21 21.25 -0.64
C ILE A 168 12.34 21.74 -1.53
N LYS A 169 12.29 23.00 -1.98
CA LYS A 169 13.38 23.62 -2.74
C LYS A 169 14.68 23.65 -1.95
N ALA A 170 14.65 24.04 -0.68
CA ALA A 170 15.82 24.08 0.18
C ALA A 170 16.42 22.67 0.41
N ILE A 171 15.59 21.67 0.63
CA ILE A 171 16.02 20.25 0.76
C ILE A 171 16.74 19.81 -0.51
N ILE A 172 16.14 20.07 -1.68
CA ILE A 172 16.74 19.70 -2.97
C ILE A 172 18.06 20.45 -3.21
N GLU A 173 18.11 21.75 -2.91
CA GLU A 173 19.33 22.56 -3.06
C GLU A 173 20.46 22.08 -2.15
N HIS A 174 20.14 21.58 -0.95
CA HIS A 174 21.12 21.02 -0.03
C HIS A 174 21.82 19.78 -0.59
N HIS A 175 21.08 18.90 -1.26
CA HIS A 175 21.58 17.64 -1.82
C HIS A 175 21.91 17.67 -3.30
N SER A 176 21.98 18.85 -3.93
CA SER A 176 22.14 18.94 -5.37
C SER A 176 23.14 20.00 -5.83
N ILE A 177 23.57 19.84 -7.07
CA ILE A 177 24.38 20.83 -7.76
C ILE A 177 23.46 21.60 -8.73
N GLY A 178 23.22 22.88 -8.42
CA GLY A 178 22.37 23.78 -9.24
C GLY A 178 23.08 24.50 -10.37
N VAL A 179 24.36 24.18 -10.64
CA VAL A 179 25.20 24.81 -11.65
C VAL A 179 25.71 23.80 -12.68
N THR A 180 25.91 24.27 -13.91
CA THR A 180 26.54 23.46 -14.97
C THR A 180 28.04 23.34 -14.74
N LYS A 181 28.70 22.37 -15.42
CA LYS A 181 30.17 22.22 -15.40
C LYS A 181 30.92 23.53 -15.77
N ALA A 182 30.26 24.45 -16.47
CA ALA A 182 30.79 25.76 -16.84
C ALA A 182 30.43 26.88 -15.85
N GLY A 183 29.90 26.54 -14.64
CA GLY A 183 29.53 27.52 -13.60
C GLY A 183 28.29 28.36 -13.88
N LYS A 184 27.51 28.05 -14.95
CA LYS A 184 26.27 28.77 -15.27
C LYS A 184 25.08 28.13 -14.53
N PRO A 185 24.02 28.90 -14.17
CA PRO A 185 22.82 28.35 -13.55
C PRO A 185 22.19 27.29 -14.46
N ALA A 186 21.98 26.07 -13.92
CA ALA A 186 21.32 25.00 -14.65
C ALA A 186 19.78 25.15 -14.57
N LYS A 187 19.07 24.62 -15.58
CA LYS A 187 17.60 24.55 -15.59
C LYS A 187 17.05 23.48 -14.62
N SER A 188 17.91 22.58 -14.18
CA SER A 188 17.58 21.50 -13.25
C SER A 188 18.66 21.36 -12.19
N TYR A 189 18.26 20.79 -11.05
CA TYR A 189 19.18 20.38 -9.99
C TYR A 189 19.68 18.97 -10.30
N SER A 190 20.99 18.76 -10.31
CA SER A 190 21.60 17.42 -10.42
C SER A 190 21.76 16.86 -9.02
N GLN A 191 21.08 15.75 -8.73
CA GLN A 191 21.06 15.15 -7.40
C GLN A 191 22.37 14.41 -7.11
N LEU A 192 22.88 14.56 -5.90
CA LEU A 192 24.02 13.82 -5.37
C LEU A 192 23.54 12.53 -4.65
N ASP A 193 22.42 12.64 -3.93
CA ASP A 193 21.77 11.52 -3.26
C ASP A 193 20.24 11.66 -3.37
N CYS A 194 19.66 10.93 -4.31
CA CYS A 194 18.22 11.01 -4.58
C CYS A 194 17.37 10.36 -3.48
N ARG A 195 17.89 9.34 -2.81
CA ARG A 195 17.16 8.67 -1.73
C ARG A 195 17.06 9.58 -0.52
N ALA A 196 18.15 10.22 -0.12
CA ALA A 196 18.14 11.18 0.99
C ALA A 196 17.18 12.34 0.71
N VAL A 197 17.18 12.90 -0.50
CA VAL A 197 16.24 13.98 -0.89
C VAL A 197 14.79 13.55 -0.73
N VAL A 198 14.44 12.36 -1.24
CA VAL A 198 13.07 11.86 -1.21
C VAL A 198 12.64 11.58 0.23
N GLN A 199 13.54 11.03 1.06
CA GLN A 199 13.27 10.75 2.46
C GLN A 199 13.07 12.03 3.28
N GLU A 200 13.94 13.05 3.15
CA GLU A 200 13.77 14.33 3.83
C GLU A 200 12.49 15.06 3.39
N CYS A 201 12.13 14.97 2.11
CA CYS A 201 10.87 15.50 1.60
C CYS A 201 9.65 14.77 2.20
N GLU A 202 9.73 13.43 2.38
CA GLU A 202 8.69 12.66 3.08
C GLU A 202 8.53 13.11 4.52
N GLU A 203 9.64 13.17 5.29
CA GLU A 203 9.65 13.62 6.68
C GLU A 203 9.01 15.00 6.84
N TYR A 204 9.37 15.93 5.93
CA TYR A 204 8.75 17.25 5.90
C TYR A 204 7.23 17.19 5.62
N LEU A 205 6.81 16.43 4.63
CA LEU A 205 5.38 16.33 4.27
C LEU A 205 4.54 15.71 5.37
N LEU A 206 5.08 14.69 6.07
CA LEU A 206 4.42 14.06 7.22
C LEU A 206 4.40 15.00 8.44
N SER A 207 5.43 15.82 8.63
CA SER A 207 5.49 16.81 9.73
C SER A 207 4.41 17.90 9.63
N LEU A 208 3.80 18.10 8.47
CA LEU A 208 2.73 19.07 8.28
C LEU A 208 1.42 18.69 9.00
N GLY A 209 1.27 17.42 9.41
CA GLY A 209 0.12 16.93 10.18
C GLY A 209 -1.21 17.20 9.50
N ILE A 210 -1.31 16.91 8.20
CA ILE A 210 -2.50 17.22 7.40
C ILE A 210 -3.64 16.27 7.79
N PRO A 211 -4.83 16.78 8.12
CA PRO A 211 -5.98 15.94 8.44
C PRO A 211 -6.33 15.03 7.25
N ASP A 212 -6.65 13.78 7.54
CA ASP A 212 -7.03 12.77 6.54
C ASP A 212 -8.29 13.17 5.76
N PHE A 213 -8.57 12.42 4.71
CA PHE A 213 -9.81 12.51 3.97
C PHE A 213 -11.01 12.25 4.87
N SER A 214 -12.10 12.98 4.68
CA SER A 214 -13.35 12.64 5.35
C SER A 214 -13.88 11.29 4.83
N ILE A 215 -14.70 10.61 5.64
CA ILE A 215 -15.35 9.36 5.22
C ILE A 215 -16.13 9.55 3.91
N LYS A 216 -16.71 10.74 3.71
CA LYS A 216 -17.44 11.09 2.49
C LYS A 216 -16.52 11.12 1.27
N ASP A 217 -15.34 11.74 1.40
CA ASP A 217 -14.36 11.82 0.33
C ASP A 217 -13.82 10.40 -0.03
N LYS A 218 -13.67 9.50 0.97
CA LYS A 218 -13.23 8.11 0.74
C LYS A 218 -14.27 7.23 0.04
N ILE A 219 -15.56 7.59 0.10
CA ILE A 219 -16.65 6.84 -0.55
C ILE A 219 -16.86 7.28 -2.01
N GLU A 220 -16.53 8.53 -2.36
CA GLU A 220 -16.73 9.09 -3.70
C GLU A 220 -15.61 8.67 -4.70
N PHE A 221 -14.57 7.95 -4.25
CA PHE A 221 -13.48 7.40 -5.07
C PHE A 221 -13.68 5.92 -5.38
#